data_6445c6d45a50577eadefeb96d2d15bff
#
_entry.id   6445c6d45a50577eadefeb96d2d15bff
#
_cell.length_a   1.000
_cell.length_b   1.000
_cell.length_c   1.000
_cell.angle_alpha   90.00
_cell.angle_beta   90.00
_cell.angle_gamma   90.00
#
_symmetry.space_group_name_H-M   'P 1'
#
loop_
_entity.id
_entity.type
_entity.pdbx_description
1 polymer ?
#
loop_
_entity_poly.entity_id
_entity_poly.type
_entity_poly.pdbx_seq_one_letter_code
_entity_poly.pdbx_strand_id
1 'polypeptide(L)'
;MKAASFQYQISSDLVDLLLSIKQTHLNFKFLAGSQSLGPMMNLRLAQPELIFDLKGIRDLKVAKMGDDFLELGACITHAEIEDQKVPDATNGLMSFVAKNIAYRAIRNQGTLGGSLCHADPAADWVCTMIVLNAELELVSINENGRTWKSRKISVRNFMQGPFTTVLQENEILKNIVITKFSPEMKWGYYKICQKPGEFSKATAAVVVDPKFAIHRLVIGATDTTPLLMEDAKNLITNPDPKNLNEWLQKSLGKDPFETQLYATAAQRAIQMLKLN
;
A
#
# COMPACT_ATOMS: atom_id res chain seq x y z
N MET A 1 -26.38 4.48 -9.27
CA MET A 1 -26.83 5.21 -8.06
C MET A 1 -26.05 6.53 -7.99
N LYS A 2 -26.56 7.53 -7.27
CA LYS A 2 -25.93 8.85 -7.16
C LYS A 2 -25.50 9.07 -5.71
N ALA A 3 -24.32 9.65 -5.50
CA ALA A 3 -23.82 10.05 -4.19
C ALA A 3 -24.79 11.01 -3.49
N ALA A 4 -24.77 11.03 -2.15
CA ALA A 4 -25.40 12.09 -1.37
C ALA A 4 -24.75 13.45 -1.73
N SER A 5 -25.43 14.55 -1.44
CA SER A 5 -24.86 15.90 -1.63
C SER A 5 -23.66 16.10 -0.69
N PHE A 6 -22.61 16.74 -1.18
CA PHE A 6 -21.41 17.07 -0.42
C PHE A 6 -20.81 18.39 -0.93
N GLN A 7 -20.05 19.06 -0.08
CA GLN A 7 -19.19 20.15 -0.47
C GLN A 7 -17.88 19.61 -1.02
N TYR A 8 -17.25 20.36 -1.95
CA TYR A 8 -16.02 19.94 -2.59
C TYR A 8 -14.99 21.07 -2.52
N GLN A 9 -13.85 20.79 -1.90
CA GLN A 9 -12.76 21.75 -1.74
C GLN A 9 -11.49 21.23 -2.40
N ILE A 10 -10.88 22.07 -3.22
CA ILE A 10 -9.57 21.83 -3.85
C ILE A 10 -8.56 22.72 -3.16
N SER A 11 -7.42 22.16 -2.77
CA SER A 11 -6.27 22.91 -2.29
C SER A 11 -5.06 22.64 -3.17
N SER A 12 -4.27 23.65 -3.43
CA SER A 12 -3.00 23.54 -4.17
C SER A 12 -1.78 23.54 -3.27
N ASP A 13 -1.97 23.89 -1.99
CA ASP A 13 -0.96 23.99 -0.96
C ASP A 13 -1.28 23.07 0.22
N LEU A 14 -0.24 22.43 0.76
CA LEU A 14 -0.39 21.48 1.87
C LEU A 14 -0.75 22.16 3.19
N VAL A 15 -0.19 23.35 3.48
CA VAL A 15 -0.48 24.08 4.71
C VAL A 15 -1.92 24.58 4.72
N ASP A 16 -2.39 25.12 3.60
CA ASP A 16 -3.77 25.60 3.46
C ASP A 16 -4.78 24.46 3.64
N LEU A 17 -4.48 23.29 3.08
CA LEU A 17 -5.30 22.10 3.29
C LEU A 17 -5.34 21.70 4.77
N LEU A 18 -4.18 21.57 5.41
CA LEU A 18 -4.09 21.15 6.82
C LEU A 18 -4.75 22.16 7.76
N LEU A 19 -4.72 23.45 7.43
CA LEU A 19 -5.47 24.49 8.14
C LEU A 19 -6.98 24.31 7.99
N SER A 20 -7.44 24.06 6.76
CA SER A 20 -8.87 23.83 6.47
C SER A 20 -9.40 22.60 7.22
N ILE A 21 -8.60 21.53 7.31
CA ILE A 21 -8.94 20.34 8.10
C ILE A 21 -9.10 20.69 9.59
N LYS A 22 -8.17 21.47 10.15
CA LYS A 22 -8.22 21.88 11.56
C LYS A 22 -9.43 22.76 11.89
N GLN A 23 -9.92 23.53 10.92
CA GLN A 23 -11.00 24.49 11.09
C GLN A 23 -12.39 23.93 10.80
N THR A 24 -12.49 22.83 10.06
CA THR A 24 -13.80 22.25 9.72
C THR A 24 -14.37 21.45 10.87
N HIS A 25 -15.70 21.51 11.03
CA HIS A 25 -16.48 20.66 11.92
C HIS A 25 -17.36 19.67 11.14
N LEU A 26 -17.28 19.70 9.81
CA LEU A 26 -18.03 18.81 8.93
C LEU A 26 -17.39 17.42 8.92
N ASN A 27 -18.19 16.38 8.74
CA ASN A 27 -17.69 15.05 8.44
C ASN A 27 -17.05 15.05 7.06
N PHE A 28 -15.75 14.87 6.98
CA PHE A 28 -15.01 14.95 5.73
C PHE A 28 -14.29 13.66 5.35
N LYS A 29 -13.93 13.57 4.08
CA LYS A 29 -13.03 12.55 3.53
C LYS A 29 -12.02 13.16 2.57
N PHE A 30 -10.85 12.55 2.46
CA PHE A 30 -9.84 12.89 1.47
C PHE A 30 -10.09 12.14 0.17
N LEU A 31 -9.94 12.86 -0.94
CA LEU A 31 -10.04 12.32 -2.28
C LEU A 31 -8.67 12.37 -2.96
N ALA A 32 -8.00 11.23 -3.10
CA ALA A 32 -6.81 11.09 -3.94
C ALA A 32 -7.22 10.57 -5.35
N GLY A 33 -7.16 9.25 -5.55
CA GLY A 33 -7.52 8.64 -6.84
C GLY A 33 -9.00 8.38 -7.04
N SER A 34 -9.83 8.45 -6.00
CA SER A 34 -11.29 8.19 -6.03
C SER A 34 -11.71 6.76 -6.39
N GLN A 35 -10.78 5.83 -6.54
CA GLN A 35 -11.13 4.49 -7.08
C GLN A 35 -11.77 3.55 -6.04
N SER A 36 -11.72 3.89 -4.76
CA SER A 36 -12.48 3.24 -3.68
C SER A 36 -13.56 4.18 -3.14
N LEU A 37 -13.20 5.41 -2.75
CA LEU A 37 -14.16 6.35 -2.14
C LEU A 37 -15.31 6.71 -3.10
N GLY A 38 -15.04 6.94 -4.39
CA GLY A 38 -16.06 7.28 -5.37
C GLY A 38 -17.16 6.20 -5.49
N PRO A 39 -16.83 4.93 -5.73
CA PRO A 39 -17.79 3.83 -5.67
C PRO A 39 -18.54 3.74 -4.35
N MET A 40 -17.87 3.89 -3.20
CA MET A 40 -18.51 3.87 -1.87
C MET A 40 -19.53 5.01 -1.71
N MET A 41 -19.22 6.21 -2.21
CA MET A 41 -20.16 7.34 -2.19
C MET A 41 -21.35 7.08 -3.12
N ASN A 42 -21.13 6.54 -4.31
CA ASN A 42 -22.20 6.22 -5.25
C ASN A 42 -23.15 5.14 -4.68
N LEU A 43 -22.63 4.21 -3.91
CA LEU A 43 -23.40 3.19 -3.18
C LEU A 43 -23.95 3.70 -1.85
N ARG A 44 -23.64 4.95 -1.46
CA ARG A 44 -23.98 5.56 -0.16
C ARG A 44 -23.45 4.81 1.06
N LEU A 45 -22.38 4.05 0.90
CA LEU A 45 -21.62 3.43 1.99
C LEU A 45 -20.75 4.47 2.72
N ALA A 46 -20.35 5.52 2.01
CA ALA A 46 -19.72 6.71 2.57
C ALA A 46 -20.52 7.95 2.18
N GLN A 47 -20.88 8.78 3.15
CA GLN A 47 -21.67 9.99 2.94
C GLN A 47 -21.01 11.18 3.66
N PRO A 48 -19.81 11.60 3.23
CA PRO A 48 -19.17 12.78 3.81
C PRO A 48 -19.95 14.05 3.45
N GLU A 49 -19.90 15.03 4.34
CA GLU A 49 -20.44 16.37 4.09
C GLU A 49 -19.47 17.22 3.27
N LEU A 50 -18.15 16.94 3.38
CA LEU A 50 -17.08 17.66 2.71
C LEU A 50 -16.05 16.68 2.14
N ILE A 51 -15.60 16.95 0.92
CA ILE A 51 -14.49 16.27 0.27
C ILE A 51 -13.32 17.24 0.09
N PHE A 52 -12.15 16.87 0.60
CA PHE A 52 -10.89 17.52 0.31
C PHE A 52 -10.18 16.79 -0.83
N ASP A 53 -10.04 17.44 -2.00
CA ASP A 53 -9.30 16.86 -3.12
C ASP A 53 -7.79 17.12 -2.96
N LEU A 54 -7.02 16.04 -2.91
CA LEU A 54 -5.58 16.06 -2.77
C LEU A 54 -4.83 16.20 -4.10
N LYS A 55 -5.51 16.06 -5.23
CA LYS A 55 -4.88 16.02 -6.57
C LYS A 55 -4.15 17.31 -6.94
N GLY A 56 -4.56 18.44 -6.37
CA GLY A 56 -3.95 19.75 -6.60
C GLY A 56 -2.59 19.93 -5.90
N ILE A 57 -2.28 19.16 -4.86
CA ILE A 57 -1.14 19.37 -3.99
C ILE A 57 0.11 18.75 -4.61
N ARG A 58 1.05 19.61 -5.02
CA ARG A 58 2.29 19.18 -5.68
C ARG A 58 3.18 18.33 -4.77
N ASP A 59 3.27 18.67 -3.48
CA ASP A 59 4.08 17.98 -2.49
C ASP A 59 3.73 16.49 -2.35
N LEU A 60 2.48 16.12 -2.64
CA LEU A 60 1.99 14.74 -2.60
C LEU A 60 2.30 13.94 -3.88
N LYS A 61 2.93 14.56 -4.88
CA LYS A 61 3.28 13.93 -6.18
C LYS A 61 4.78 13.89 -6.46
N VAL A 62 5.59 14.33 -5.51
CA VAL A 62 7.04 14.33 -5.66
C VAL A 62 7.57 12.90 -5.57
N ALA A 63 8.47 12.53 -6.49
CA ALA A 63 9.28 11.32 -6.41
C ALA A 63 10.76 11.74 -6.34
N LYS A 64 11.44 11.30 -5.29
CA LYS A 64 12.85 11.67 -5.05
C LYS A 64 13.68 10.43 -4.76
N MET A 65 14.72 10.23 -5.56
CA MET A 65 15.76 9.24 -5.29
C MET A 65 16.89 9.89 -4.50
N GLY A 66 17.09 9.45 -3.26
CA GLY A 66 18.26 9.78 -2.44
C GLY A 66 19.39 8.76 -2.63
N ASP A 67 20.45 8.87 -1.84
CA ASP A 67 21.56 7.91 -1.88
C ASP A 67 21.13 6.54 -1.38
N ASP A 68 20.40 6.47 -0.27
CA ASP A 68 19.99 5.23 0.40
C ASP A 68 18.48 4.95 0.38
N PHE A 69 17.67 5.82 -0.21
CA PHE A 69 16.21 5.70 -0.19
C PHE A 69 15.53 6.23 -1.44
N LEU A 70 14.33 5.76 -1.67
CA LEU A 70 13.34 6.31 -2.61
C LEU A 70 12.19 6.88 -1.79
N GLU A 71 11.86 8.15 -2.00
CA GLU A 71 10.69 8.82 -1.44
C GLU A 71 9.64 9.04 -2.52
N LEU A 72 8.43 8.59 -2.26
CA LEU A 72 7.29 8.69 -3.17
C LEU A 72 6.13 9.41 -2.48
N GLY A 73 5.63 10.48 -3.10
CA GLY A 73 4.45 11.19 -2.64
C GLY A 73 3.20 10.31 -2.71
N ALA A 74 2.30 10.48 -1.74
CA ALA A 74 1.12 9.62 -1.59
C ALA A 74 0.14 9.68 -2.77
N CYS A 75 0.14 10.76 -3.56
CA CYS A 75 -0.70 10.92 -4.74
C CYS A 75 -0.06 10.45 -6.05
N ILE A 76 1.12 9.82 -6.02
CA ILE A 76 1.69 9.14 -7.20
C ILE A 76 0.74 8.01 -7.60
N THR A 77 0.37 7.98 -8.88
CA THR A 77 -0.59 7.03 -9.42
C THR A 77 0.05 5.67 -9.71
N HIS A 78 -0.77 4.64 -9.73
CA HIS A 78 -0.33 3.30 -10.13
C HIS A 78 0.22 3.31 -11.56
N ALA A 79 -0.37 4.12 -12.47
CA ALA A 79 0.10 4.26 -13.83
C ALA A 79 1.48 4.91 -13.95
N GLU A 80 1.80 5.89 -13.10
CA GLU A 80 3.13 6.50 -13.08
C GLU A 80 4.20 5.50 -12.64
N ILE A 81 3.88 4.61 -11.70
CA ILE A 81 4.78 3.53 -11.26
C ILE A 81 4.88 2.46 -12.35
N GLU A 82 3.76 2.02 -12.94
CA GLU A 82 3.71 1.05 -14.04
C GLU A 82 4.56 1.50 -15.23
N ASP A 83 4.40 2.76 -15.64
CA ASP A 83 5.09 3.36 -16.78
C ASP A 83 6.53 3.79 -16.47
N GLN A 84 7.04 3.52 -15.27
CA GLN A 84 8.38 3.90 -14.82
C GLN A 84 8.66 5.42 -14.94
N LYS A 85 7.61 6.25 -14.75
CA LYS A 85 7.73 7.72 -14.73
C LYS A 85 8.30 8.25 -13.43
N VAL A 86 8.41 7.39 -12.44
CA VAL A 86 9.07 7.65 -11.15
C VAL A 86 10.29 6.73 -11.02
N PRO A 87 11.32 7.14 -10.26
CA PRO A 87 12.47 6.28 -9.98
C PRO A 87 12.06 4.97 -9.33
N ASP A 88 12.84 3.91 -9.54
CA ASP A 88 12.67 2.61 -8.91
C ASP A 88 13.89 2.23 -8.06
N ALA A 89 13.64 1.78 -6.83
CA ALA A 89 14.65 1.25 -5.89
C ALA A 89 14.43 -0.23 -5.59
N THR A 90 13.57 -0.92 -6.37
CA THR A 90 13.04 -2.26 -6.06
C THR A 90 13.27 -3.27 -7.17
N ASN A 91 14.22 -3.01 -8.06
CA ASN A 91 14.57 -3.87 -9.19
C ASN A 91 13.35 -4.33 -10.02
N GLY A 92 12.39 -3.41 -10.24
CA GLY A 92 11.19 -3.67 -11.03
C GLY A 92 9.98 -4.26 -10.28
N LEU A 93 10.11 -4.58 -8.98
CA LEU A 93 8.97 -5.12 -8.22
C LEU A 93 7.77 -4.17 -8.24
N MET A 94 7.98 -2.88 -7.98
CA MET A 94 6.87 -1.93 -7.92
C MET A 94 6.17 -1.77 -9.27
N SER A 95 6.91 -1.67 -10.37
CA SER A 95 6.29 -1.57 -11.70
C SER A 95 5.53 -2.85 -12.08
N PHE A 96 6.07 -4.02 -11.72
CA PHE A 96 5.39 -5.30 -11.90
C PHE A 96 4.07 -5.36 -11.12
N VAL A 97 4.09 -4.99 -9.84
CA VAL A 97 2.88 -4.97 -9.00
C VAL A 97 1.86 -3.98 -9.57
N ALA A 98 2.28 -2.74 -9.88
CA ALA A 98 1.40 -1.71 -10.42
C ALA A 98 0.65 -2.20 -11.68
N LYS A 99 1.35 -2.84 -12.63
CA LYS A 99 0.79 -3.41 -13.85
C LYS A 99 -0.33 -4.42 -13.60
N ASN A 100 -0.28 -5.12 -12.47
CA ASN A 100 -1.24 -6.15 -12.10
C ASN A 100 -2.42 -5.62 -11.23
N ILE A 101 -2.44 -4.33 -10.89
CA ILE A 101 -3.56 -3.70 -10.18
C ILE A 101 -4.69 -3.39 -11.16
N ALA A 102 -5.86 -3.93 -10.93
CA ALA A 102 -7.10 -3.60 -11.63
C ALA A 102 -6.92 -3.40 -13.17
N TYR A 103 -7.63 -2.44 -13.75
CA TYR A 103 -7.54 -2.07 -15.17
C TYR A 103 -6.81 -0.74 -15.34
N ARG A 104 -6.26 -0.48 -16.52
CA ARG A 104 -5.51 0.74 -16.80
C ARG A 104 -6.26 2.03 -16.44
N ALA A 105 -7.57 2.10 -16.70
CA ALA A 105 -8.39 3.26 -16.34
C ALA A 105 -8.37 3.53 -14.83
N ILE A 106 -8.41 2.49 -14.01
CA ILE A 106 -8.27 2.57 -12.55
C ILE A 106 -6.87 3.03 -12.17
N ARG A 107 -5.82 2.45 -12.79
CA ARG A 107 -4.43 2.79 -12.51
C ARG A 107 -4.06 4.23 -12.84
N ASN A 108 -4.70 4.82 -13.86
CA ASN A 108 -4.52 6.23 -14.23
C ASN A 108 -4.97 7.20 -13.13
N GLN A 109 -5.81 6.78 -12.21
CA GLN A 109 -6.39 7.61 -11.15
C GLN A 109 -5.97 7.16 -9.76
N GLY A 110 -6.01 5.84 -9.50
CA GLY A 110 -5.67 5.24 -8.21
C GLY A 110 -4.24 5.56 -7.81
N THR A 111 -4.01 5.84 -6.52
CA THR A 111 -2.72 6.30 -6.00
C THR A 111 -2.15 5.33 -4.97
N LEU A 112 -0.82 5.32 -4.84
CA LEU A 112 -0.10 4.51 -3.86
C LEU A 112 -0.61 4.78 -2.43
N GLY A 113 -0.59 6.05 -2.02
CA GLY A 113 -1.03 6.44 -0.68
C GLY A 113 -2.53 6.23 -0.46
N GLY A 114 -3.37 6.48 -1.49
CA GLY A 114 -4.80 6.21 -1.41
C GLY A 114 -5.12 4.74 -1.15
N SER A 115 -4.37 3.82 -1.77
CA SER A 115 -4.49 2.38 -1.52
C SER A 115 -4.09 2.00 -0.09
N LEU A 116 -2.98 2.54 0.42
CA LEU A 116 -2.53 2.28 1.79
C LEU A 116 -3.51 2.84 2.83
N CYS A 117 -4.01 4.08 2.63
CA CYS A 117 -4.98 4.71 3.54
C CYS A 117 -6.35 4.04 3.51
N HIS A 118 -6.74 3.42 2.39
CA HIS A 118 -7.96 2.63 2.33
C HIS A 118 -7.87 1.34 3.14
N ALA A 119 -6.65 0.81 3.30
CA ALA A 119 -6.34 -0.35 4.12
C ALA A 119 -7.20 -1.59 3.82
N ASP A 120 -7.47 -1.84 2.53
CA ASP A 120 -8.08 -3.09 2.10
C ASP A 120 -7.05 -4.22 2.23
N PRO A 121 -7.31 -5.31 2.99
CA PRO A 121 -6.38 -6.43 3.14
C PRO A 121 -5.96 -7.08 1.83
N ALA A 122 -6.82 -7.02 0.81
CA ALA A 122 -6.57 -7.57 -0.51
C ALA A 122 -5.83 -6.60 -1.47
N ALA A 123 -5.49 -5.39 -1.00
CA ALA A 123 -4.79 -4.42 -1.81
C ALA A 123 -3.33 -4.82 -2.05
N ASP A 124 -2.91 -4.81 -3.30
CA ASP A 124 -1.56 -5.18 -3.73
C ASP A 124 -0.47 -4.36 -3.02
N TRP A 125 -0.69 -3.04 -2.83
CA TRP A 125 0.30 -2.17 -2.20
C TRP A 125 0.51 -2.41 -0.72
N VAL A 126 -0.50 -2.85 0.02
CA VAL A 126 -0.35 -3.15 1.46
C VAL A 126 0.67 -4.29 1.64
N CYS A 127 0.48 -5.39 0.91
CA CYS A 127 1.40 -6.53 0.92
C CYS A 127 2.81 -6.13 0.44
N THR A 128 2.89 -5.37 -0.66
CA THR A 128 4.16 -4.96 -1.27
C THR A 128 4.95 -4.01 -0.37
N MET A 129 4.31 -3.01 0.23
CA MET A 129 5.03 -2.06 1.10
C MET A 129 5.52 -2.74 2.39
N ILE A 130 4.80 -3.73 2.91
CA ILE A 130 5.24 -4.52 4.07
C ILE A 130 6.49 -5.35 3.73
N VAL A 131 6.54 -6.05 2.59
CA VAL A 131 7.73 -6.83 2.23
C VAL A 131 8.95 -5.94 1.95
N LEU A 132 8.73 -4.74 1.42
CA LEU A 132 9.76 -3.71 1.23
C LEU A 132 10.16 -3.02 2.53
N ASN A 133 9.42 -3.22 3.63
CA ASN A 133 9.63 -2.54 4.92
C ASN A 133 9.60 -1.02 4.79
N ALA A 134 8.63 -0.49 4.06
CA ALA A 134 8.50 0.94 3.85
C ALA A 134 8.21 1.70 5.16
N GLU A 135 8.66 2.95 5.22
CA GLU A 135 8.30 3.92 6.25
C GLU A 135 7.31 4.93 5.67
N LEU A 136 6.33 5.33 6.44
CA LEU A 136 5.31 6.29 6.05
C LEU A 136 5.48 7.60 6.80
N GLU A 137 5.49 8.72 6.09
CA GLU A 137 5.49 10.06 6.66
C GLU A 137 4.07 10.60 6.73
N LEU A 138 3.58 10.79 7.95
CA LEU A 138 2.27 11.38 8.24
C LEU A 138 2.47 12.82 8.66
N VAL A 139 1.62 13.72 8.15
CA VAL A 139 1.73 15.16 8.42
C VAL A 139 0.43 15.72 8.95
N SER A 140 0.55 16.70 9.86
CA SER A 140 -0.54 17.50 10.39
C SER A 140 -0.10 18.94 10.61
N ILE A 141 -1.06 19.87 10.74
CA ILE A 141 -0.73 21.27 10.98
C ILE A 141 -0.10 21.46 12.36
N ASN A 142 0.89 22.32 12.44
CA ASN A 142 1.47 22.76 13.71
C ASN A 142 0.48 23.64 14.51
N GLU A 143 0.77 23.83 15.79
CA GLU A 143 -0.03 24.68 16.70
C GLU A 143 -0.10 26.13 16.21
N ASN A 144 1.01 26.65 15.67
CA ASN A 144 1.10 28.01 15.11
C ASN A 144 0.28 28.20 13.81
N GLY A 145 -0.23 27.13 13.20
CA GLY A 145 -1.02 27.17 11.98
C GLY A 145 -0.28 27.64 10.71
N ARG A 146 1.04 27.74 10.74
CA ARG A 146 1.86 28.25 9.61
C ARG A 146 2.70 27.20 8.92
N THR A 147 2.96 26.12 9.61
CA THR A 147 3.81 25.01 9.13
C THR A 147 3.16 23.68 9.53
N TRP A 148 3.60 22.62 8.92
CA TRP A 148 3.20 21.25 9.32
C TRP A 148 4.30 20.60 10.18
N LYS A 149 3.90 19.62 10.97
CA LYS A 149 4.76 18.68 11.66
C LYS A 149 4.58 17.30 11.05
N SER A 150 5.61 16.48 11.11
CA SER A 150 5.54 15.09 10.65
C SER A 150 5.86 14.10 11.76
N ARG A 151 5.32 12.92 11.61
CA ARG A 151 5.78 11.71 12.29
C ARG A 151 5.96 10.58 11.29
N LYS A 152 6.91 9.71 11.59
CA LYS A 152 7.19 8.54 10.76
C LYS A 152 6.69 7.28 11.44
N ILE A 153 6.18 6.35 10.64
CA ILE A 153 5.70 5.06 11.12
C ILE A 153 6.07 3.97 10.13
N SER A 154 6.47 2.80 10.63
CA SER A 154 6.61 1.63 9.77
C SER A 154 5.25 1.24 9.18
N VAL A 155 5.23 0.91 7.90
CA VAL A 155 4.02 0.43 7.21
C VAL A 155 3.38 -0.78 7.91
N ARG A 156 4.17 -1.58 8.62
CA ARG A 156 3.70 -2.75 9.40
C ARG A 156 2.73 -2.38 10.51
N ASN A 157 2.92 -1.19 11.09
CA ASN A 157 2.12 -0.67 12.19
C ASN A 157 1.04 0.31 11.72
N PHE A 158 0.95 0.55 10.41
CA PHE A 158 0.04 1.53 9.86
C PHE A 158 -1.39 1.00 9.75
N MET A 159 -1.56 -0.21 9.21
CA MET A 159 -2.85 -0.88 9.14
C MET A 159 -3.15 -1.59 10.47
N GLN A 160 -4.27 -1.25 11.10
CA GLN A 160 -4.70 -1.83 12.37
C GLN A 160 -5.72 -2.95 12.20
N GLY A 161 -6.32 -3.04 11.04
CA GLY A 161 -7.32 -4.03 10.66
C GLY A 161 -7.90 -3.67 9.29
N PRO A 162 -8.83 -4.45 8.78
CA PRO A 162 -9.50 -4.15 7.52
C PRO A 162 -10.10 -2.74 7.52
N PHE A 163 -9.74 -1.94 6.52
CA PHE A 163 -10.20 -0.55 6.33
C PHE A 163 -9.92 0.39 7.51
N THR A 164 -8.93 0.04 8.36
CA THR A 164 -8.59 0.80 9.56
C THR A 164 -7.08 1.05 9.63
N THR A 165 -6.72 2.30 9.84
CA THR A 165 -5.32 2.74 9.97
C THR A 165 -5.11 3.53 11.25
N VAL A 166 -3.84 3.83 11.57
CA VAL A 166 -3.45 4.71 12.70
C VAL A 166 -3.52 6.20 12.38
N LEU A 167 -3.99 6.60 11.18
CA LEU A 167 -4.18 7.99 10.82
C LEU A 167 -5.16 8.65 11.79
N GLN A 168 -4.77 9.81 12.31
CA GLN A 168 -5.66 10.68 13.07
C GLN A 168 -6.50 11.52 12.10
N GLU A 169 -7.63 12.06 12.57
CA GLU A 169 -8.52 12.85 11.72
C GLU A 169 -7.85 14.05 11.04
N ASN A 170 -6.85 14.64 11.70
CA ASN A 170 -6.11 15.80 11.20
C ASN A 170 -4.79 15.44 10.51
N GLU A 171 -4.56 14.17 10.19
CA GLU A 171 -3.35 13.70 9.53
C GLU A 171 -3.58 13.30 8.08
N ILE A 172 -2.55 13.52 7.27
CA ILE A 172 -2.46 13.06 5.88
C ILE A 172 -1.20 12.22 5.71
N LEU A 173 -1.29 11.11 5.00
CA LEU A 173 -0.12 10.41 4.48
C LEU A 173 0.51 11.26 3.38
N LYS A 174 1.73 11.74 3.62
CA LYS A 174 2.46 12.60 2.68
C LYS A 174 3.38 11.80 1.77
N ASN A 175 4.26 11.00 2.37
CA ASN A 175 5.28 10.25 1.64
C ASN A 175 5.35 8.79 2.08
N ILE A 176 5.78 7.95 1.15
CA ILE A 176 6.19 6.57 1.36
C ILE A 176 7.69 6.49 1.08
N VAL A 177 8.47 6.05 2.05
CA VAL A 177 9.93 5.97 1.97
C VAL A 177 10.34 4.50 1.93
N ILE A 178 11.11 4.13 0.91
CA ILE A 178 11.60 2.78 0.69
C ILE A 178 13.13 2.83 0.70
N THR A 179 13.78 2.04 1.55
CA THR A 179 15.23 1.88 1.53
C THR A 179 15.66 1.23 0.22
N LYS A 180 16.72 1.71 -0.38
CA LYS A 180 17.29 1.12 -1.59
C LYS A 180 17.79 -0.29 -1.32
N PHE A 181 17.41 -1.19 -2.20
CA PHE A 181 17.94 -2.54 -2.24
C PHE A 181 19.20 -2.61 -3.09
N SER A 182 19.98 -3.67 -2.91
CA SER A 182 21.14 -3.93 -3.76
C SER A 182 20.73 -4.32 -5.18
N PRO A 183 21.62 -4.19 -6.17
CA PRO A 183 21.38 -4.73 -7.51
C PRO A 183 21.15 -6.24 -7.54
N GLU A 184 21.59 -6.96 -6.51
CA GLU A 184 21.45 -8.42 -6.37
C GLU A 184 20.10 -8.82 -5.76
N MET A 185 19.29 -7.84 -5.33
CA MET A 185 17.96 -8.09 -4.77
C MET A 185 17.09 -8.81 -5.79
N LYS A 186 16.50 -9.90 -5.35
CA LYS A 186 15.50 -10.69 -6.08
C LYS A 186 14.16 -10.59 -5.39
N TRP A 187 13.10 -10.72 -6.16
CA TRP A 187 11.74 -10.68 -5.65
C TRP A 187 10.82 -11.66 -6.37
N GLY A 188 9.73 -11.97 -5.74
CA GLY A 188 8.62 -12.68 -6.33
C GLY A 188 7.31 -12.10 -5.81
N TYR A 189 6.31 -12.03 -6.68
CA TYR A 189 4.99 -11.55 -6.36
C TYR A 189 3.94 -12.38 -7.08
N TYR A 190 3.04 -12.99 -6.34
CA TYR A 190 1.98 -13.79 -6.92
C TYR A 190 0.66 -13.56 -6.23
N LYS A 191 -0.42 -13.41 -7.01
CA LYS A 191 -1.76 -13.31 -6.47
C LYS A 191 -2.72 -14.26 -7.17
N ILE A 192 -3.68 -14.78 -6.41
CA ILE A 192 -4.76 -15.62 -6.89
C ILE A 192 -6.03 -14.78 -6.91
N CYS A 193 -6.60 -14.60 -8.09
CA CYS A 193 -7.85 -13.90 -8.33
C CYS A 193 -8.71 -14.67 -9.34
N GLN A 194 -10.01 -14.43 -9.38
CA GLN A 194 -10.90 -15.11 -10.34
C GLN A 194 -10.68 -14.62 -11.76
N LYS A 195 -10.45 -13.31 -11.93
CA LYS A 195 -10.16 -12.68 -13.21
C LYS A 195 -9.01 -11.67 -13.06
N PRO A 196 -8.23 -11.44 -14.11
CA PRO A 196 -7.24 -10.36 -14.11
C PRO A 196 -7.90 -9.03 -13.75
N GLY A 197 -7.26 -8.27 -12.84
CA GLY A 197 -7.75 -6.97 -12.39
C GLY A 197 -8.74 -6.99 -11.22
N GLU A 198 -9.18 -8.14 -10.73
CA GLU A 198 -9.95 -8.26 -9.50
C GLU A 198 -9.05 -8.27 -8.25
N PHE A 199 -9.67 -8.00 -7.10
CA PHE A 199 -9.02 -8.19 -5.81
C PHE A 199 -8.62 -9.65 -5.62
N SER A 200 -7.46 -9.83 -4.98
CA SER A 200 -6.93 -11.16 -4.73
C SER A 200 -7.67 -11.87 -3.61
N LYS A 201 -7.77 -13.20 -3.74
CA LYS A 201 -8.19 -14.11 -2.66
C LYS A 201 -7.02 -14.59 -1.81
N ALA A 202 -5.82 -14.52 -2.36
CA ALA A 202 -4.56 -14.76 -1.68
C ALA A 202 -3.46 -14.02 -2.44
N THR A 203 -2.54 -13.40 -1.74
CA THR A 203 -1.38 -12.71 -2.30
C THR A 203 -0.14 -13.11 -1.52
N ALA A 204 0.97 -13.26 -2.21
CA ALA A 204 2.27 -13.40 -1.58
C ALA A 204 3.31 -12.52 -2.26
N ALA A 205 4.14 -11.88 -1.46
CA ALA A 205 5.32 -11.13 -1.90
C ALA A 205 6.55 -11.64 -1.15
N VAL A 206 7.64 -11.87 -1.88
CA VAL A 206 8.91 -12.30 -1.31
C VAL A 206 10.04 -11.41 -1.80
N VAL A 207 10.95 -11.05 -0.91
CA VAL A 207 12.14 -10.27 -1.20
C VAL A 207 13.35 -10.94 -0.57
N VAL A 208 14.40 -11.11 -1.38
CA VAL A 208 15.70 -11.61 -0.97
C VAL A 208 16.76 -10.61 -1.41
N ASP A 209 17.52 -10.09 -0.47
CA ASP A 209 18.70 -9.27 -0.77
C ASP A 209 19.91 -9.83 -0.02
N PRO A 210 20.82 -10.53 -0.73
CA PRO A 210 21.97 -11.16 -0.12
C PRO A 210 22.92 -10.18 0.57
N LYS A 211 23.08 -8.99 0.00
CA LYS A 211 23.98 -7.95 0.52
C LYS A 211 23.55 -7.47 1.91
N PHE A 212 22.26 -7.39 2.15
CA PHE A 212 21.69 -6.93 3.42
C PHE A 212 21.13 -8.08 4.27
N ALA A 213 21.35 -9.33 3.88
CA ALA A 213 20.84 -10.53 4.55
C ALA A 213 19.30 -10.52 4.74
N ILE A 214 18.58 -9.94 3.77
CA ILE A 214 17.11 -9.85 3.80
C ILE A 214 16.49 -11.09 3.19
N HIS A 215 15.54 -11.71 3.90
CA HIS A 215 14.75 -12.86 3.44
C HIS A 215 13.32 -12.71 3.96
N ARG A 216 12.49 -11.87 3.34
CA ARG A 216 11.13 -11.59 3.81
C ARG A 216 10.08 -12.26 2.93
N LEU A 217 9.06 -12.80 3.57
CA LEU A 217 7.84 -13.29 2.92
C LEU A 217 6.63 -12.62 3.57
N VAL A 218 5.74 -12.08 2.75
CA VAL A 218 4.47 -11.50 3.21
C VAL A 218 3.32 -12.23 2.53
N ILE A 219 2.29 -12.56 3.32
CA ILE A 219 1.02 -13.09 2.84
C ILE A 219 -0.05 -12.01 3.03
N GLY A 220 -0.70 -11.63 1.95
CA GLY A 220 -1.80 -10.65 1.92
C GLY A 220 -3.12 -11.27 1.51
N ALA A 221 -4.16 -10.43 1.43
CA ALA A 221 -5.54 -10.82 1.23
C ALA A 221 -6.06 -11.77 2.33
N THR A 222 -5.57 -11.57 3.56
CA THR A 222 -6.05 -12.23 4.77
C THR A 222 -7.31 -11.51 5.30
N ASP A 223 -8.00 -12.12 6.26
CA ASP A 223 -9.16 -11.51 6.90
C ASP A 223 -8.79 -10.36 7.86
N THR A 224 -7.49 -10.19 8.09
CA THR A 224 -6.92 -9.20 9.01
C THR A 224 -5.81 -8.39 8.33
N THR A 225 -4.77 -8.03 9.06
CA THR A 225 -3.54 -7.44 8.51
C THR A 225 -2.69 -8.52 7.82
N PRO A 226 -1.91 -8.18 6.78
CA PRO A 226 -1.00 -9.13 6.14
C PRO A 226 -0.02 -9.76 7.13
N LEU A 227 0.29 -11.04 6.91
CA LEU A 227 1.26 -11.77 7.70
C LEU A 227 2.67 -11.56 7.16
N LEU A 228 3.61 -11.21 8.03
CA LEU A 228 5.01 -11.07 7.69
C LEU A 228 5.84 -12.17 8.36
N MET A 229 6.64 -12.87 7.57
CA MET A 229 7.78 -13.67 8.03
C MET A 229 9.06 -12.90 7.73
N GLU A 230 9.69 -12.34 8.78
CA GLU A 230 10.91 -11.53 8.67
C GLU A 230 12.12 -12.33 8.22
N ASP A 231 12.27 -13.54 8.74
CA ASP A 231 13.32 -14.48 8.35
C ASP A 231 12.69 -15.71 7.70
N ALA A 232 12.43 -15.58 6.41
CA ALA A 232 11.93 -16.68 5.58
C ALA A 232 13.05 -17.49 4.91
N LYS A 233 14.32 -17.31 5.33
CA LYS A 233 15.50 -17.94 4.68
C LYS A 233 15.31 -19.43 4.47
N ASN A 234 14.94 -20.16 5.50
CA ASN A 234 14.76 -21.61 5.42
C ASN A 234 13.67 -22.01 4.43
N LEU A 235 12.53 -21.32 4.40
CA LEU A 235 11.44 -21.59 3.45
C LEU A 235 11.82 -21.24 2.01
N ILE A 236 12.68 -20.25 1.83
CA ILE A 236 13.11 -19.80 0.49
C ILE A 236 14.18 -20.74 -0.07
N THR A 237 15.17 -21.14 0.74
CA THR A 237 16.29 -21.97 0.30
C THR A 237 15.92 -23.46 0.19
N ASN A 238 15.11 -23.95 1.11
CA ASN A 238 14.62 -25.32 1.18
C ASN A 238 13.09 -25.32 1.26
N PRO A 239 12.39 -25.01 0.16
CA PRO A 239 10.95 -24.88 0.17
C PRO A 239 10.29 -26.23 0.51
N ASP A 240 9.89 -26.38 1.78
CA ASP A 240 9.10 -27.50 2.25
C ASP A 240 7.64 -27.06 2.41
N PRO A 241 6.72 -27.62 1.62
CA PRO A 241 5.29 -27.31 1.72
C PRO A 241 4.71 -27.54 3.12
N LYS A 242 5.25 -28.52 3.88
CA LYS A 242 4.77 -28.82 5.22
C LYS A 242 5.08 -27.69 6.19
N ASN A 243 6.31 -27.21 6.21
CA ASN A 243 6.72 -26.09 7.09
C ASN A 243 5.96 -24.80 6.79
N LEU A 244 5.72 -24.52 5.50
CA LEU A 244 4.92 -23.36 5.08
C LEU A 244 3.47 -23.48 5.56
N ASN A 245 2.84 -24.65 5.38
CA ASN A 245 1.47 -24.89 5.80
C ASN A 245 1.32 -24.80 7.33
N GLU A 246 2.22 -25.39 8.11
CA GLU A 246 2.21 -25.31 9.57
C GLU A 246 2.32 -23.85 10.04
N TRP A 247 3.20 -23.06 9.43
CA TRP A 247 3.30 -21.63 9.75
C TRP A 247 2.01 -20.87 9.43
N LEU A 248 1.41 -21.10 8.25
CA LEU A 248 0.17 -20.46 7.83
C LEU A 248 -1.00 -20.81 8.76
N GLN A 249 -1.17 -22.10 9.08
CA GLN A 249 -2.24 -22.56 9.97
C GLN A 249 -2.12 -21.92 11.36
N LYS A 250 -0.90 -21.93 11.91
CA LYS A 250 -0.64 -21.31 13.22
C LYS A 250 -0.88 -19.80 13.19
N SER A 251 -0.45 -19.11 12.14
CA SER A 251 -0.52 -17.65 12.05
C SER A 251 -1.93 -17.14 11.74
N LEU A 252 -2.71 -17.89 10.97
CA LEU A 252 -4.07 -17.52 10.58
C LEU A 252 -5.15 -18.12 11.48
N GLY A 253 -4.80 -19.12 12.31
CA GLY A 253 -5.79 -19.88 13.09
C GLY A 253 -6.77 -20.66 12.21
N LYS A 254 -6.36 -21.07 11.01
CA LYS A 254 -7.17 -21.73 9.99
C LYS A 254 -6.72 -23.16 9.73
N ASP A 255 -7.62 -23.98 9.20
CA ASP A 255 -7.32 -25.36 8.83
C ASP A 255 -6.49 -25.46 7.53
N PRO A 256 -5.97 -26.66 7.17
CA PRO A 256 -5.18 -26.87 5.96
C PRO A 256 -5.91 -26.52 4.65
N PHE A 257 -7.20 -26.71 4.59
CA PHE A 257 -8.01 -26.43 3.39
C PHE A 257 -8.15 -24.92 3.20
N GLU A 258 -8.44 -24.18 4.27
CA GLU A 258 -8.56 -22.72 4.24
C GLU A 258 -7.23 -22.03 3.92
N THR A 259 -6.10 -22.60 4.32
CA THR A 259 -4.77 -22.02 4.06
C THR A 259 -4.18 -22.38 2.69
N GLN A 260 -4.80 -23.29 1.94
CA GLN A 260 -4.27 -23.81 0.67
C GLN A 260 -4.00 -22.72 -0.38
N LEU A 261 -4.86 -21.71 -0.50
CA LEU A 261 -4.67 -20.61 -1.46
C LEU A 261 -3.44 -19.77 -1.09
N TYR A 262 -3.26 -19.48 0.19
CA TYR A 262 -2.11 -18.71 0.68
C TYR A 262 -0.81 -19.48 0.48
N ALA A 263 -0.80 -20.79 0.77
CA ALA A 263 0.34 -21.65 0.52
C ALA A 263 0.72 -21.69 -0.96
N THR A 264 -0.27 -21.82 -1.84
CA THR A 264 -0.06 -21.81 -3.29
C THR A 264 0.51 -20.45 -3.76
N ALA A 265 -0.03 -19.34 -3.27
CA ALA A 265 0.49 -18.02 -3.61
C ALA A 265 1.95 -17.85 -3.16
N ALA A 266 2.27 -18.27 -1.93
CA ALA A 266 3.63 -18.21 -1.40
C ALA A 266 4.62 -19.07 -2.20
N GLN A 267 4.26 -20.30 -2.51
CA GLN A 267 5.11 -21.20 -3.33
C GLN A 267 5.37 -20.61 -4.71
N ARG A 268 4.36 -20.05 -5.37
CA ARG A 268 4.51 -19.40 -6.67
C ARG A 268 5.39 -18.15 -6.59
N ALA A 269 5.21 -17.30 -5.57
CA ALA A 269 6.07 -16.15 -5.35
C ALA A 269 7.53 -16.57 -5.13
N ILE A 270 7.81 -17.61 -4.31
CA ILE A 270 9.16 -18.14 -4.09
C ILE A 270 9.76 -18.71 -5.40
N GLN A 271 8.97 -19.39 -6.23
CA GLN A 271 9.43 -19.90 -7.52
C GLN A 271 9.89 -18.78 -8.47
N MET A 272 9.27 -17.60 -8.41
CA MET A 272 9.66 -16.44 -9.23
C MET A 272 11.07 -15.92 -8.92
N LEU A 273 11.62 -16.15 -7.71
CA LEU A 273 13.00 -15.78 -7.37
C LEU A 273 14.05 -16.40 -8.28
N LYS A 274 13.73 -17.52 -8.93
CA LYS A 274 14.63 -18.22 -9.87
C LYS A 274 14.61 -17.65 -11.27
N LEU A 275 13.58 -16.84 -11.59
CA LEU A 275 13.35 -16.27 -12.90
C LEU A 275 13.83 -14.82 -13.00
N ASN A 276 13.96 -14.15 -11.85
CA ASN A 276 14.45 -12.78 -11.70
C ASN A 276 15.90 -12.79 -11.10
#